data_6f76bf3141d2ab2fd6dd99590f30b759
#
_entry.id   6f76bf3141d2ab2fd6dd99590f30b759
#
_cell.length_a   1.000
_cell.length_b   1.000
_cell.length_c   1.000
_cell.angle_alpha   90.00
_cell.angle_beta   90.00
_cell.angle_gamma   90.00
#
_symmetry.space_group_name_H-M   'P 1'
#
loop_
_entity.id
_entity.type
_entity.pdbx_description
1 polymer ?
#
loop_
_entity_poly.entity_id
_entity_poly.type
_entity_poly.pdbx_seq_one_letter_code
_entity_poly.pdbx_strand_id
1 'polypeptide(L)'
;MDAHADLNTPLTSPSGNMHGMPLGILMHLYDPANIPGFEWMKDVPKLKPEQLSYIGLRDVDQGEANFVREHNIQTFTMHHIDLYGIGGVVNKVLKHHGDRPLHMSYDIDAVDPVEAPSTGTVVRGGLTFREAHYVAEAVSDTGNLKSMDIVEVNP
;
A
#
# COMPACT_ATOMS: atom_id res chain seq x y z
N MET A 1 -3.02 -2.80 1.06
CA MET A 1 -2.36 -4.00 0.51
C MET A 1 -2.11 -3.78 -0.96
N ASP A 2 -0.97 -4.23 -1.49
CA ASP A 2 -0.46 -3.80 -2.78
C ASP A 2 0.77 -4.62 -3.19
N ALA A 3 1.02 -4.82 -4.49
CA ALA A 3 2.27 -5.36 -5.01
C ALA A 3 3.41 -4.31 -4.99
N HIS A 4 3.04 -3.03 -5.10
CA HIS A 4 3.92 -1.88 -5.22
C HIS A 4 3.95 -1.03 -3.95
N ALA A 5 4.91 -0.12 -3.83
CA ALA A 5 4.99 0.76 -2.66
C ALA A 5 4.31 2.11 -2.88
N ASP A 6 4.17 2.56 -4.14
CA ASP A 6 3.51 3.81 -4.53
C ASP A 6 4.07 5.06 -3.83
N LEU A 7 5.35 5.00 -3.48
CA LEU A 7 6.09 6.03 -2.76
C LEU A 7 6.96 6.91 -3.68
N ASN A 8 6.85 6.71 -4.98
CA ASN A 8 7.61 7.53 -5.93
C ASN A 8 7.15 9.00 -5.89
N THR A 9 8.01 9.85 -6.40
CA THR A 9 7.78 11.28 -6.61
C THR A 9 8.05 11.61 -8.07
N PRO A 10 7.69 12.80 -8.56
CA PRO A 10 8.09 13.23 -9.89
C PRO A 10 9.61 13.20 -10.16
N LEU A 11 10.42 13.19 -9.10
CA LEU A 11 11.88 13.13 -9.20
C LEU A 11 12.47 11.72 -9.12
N THR A 12 11.73 10.76 -8.55
CA THR A 12 12.24 9.41 -8.30
C THR A 12 11.60 8.35 -9.21
N SER A 13 10.42 8.62 -9.76
CA SER A 13 9.71 7.69 -10.61
C SER A 13 10.45 7.45 -11.92
N PRO A 14 10.80 6.20 -12.25
CA PRO A 14 11.44 5.89 -13.53
C PRO A 14 10.50 6.08 -14.72
N SER A 15 9.21 5.84 -14.52
CA SER A 15 8.18 5.92 -15.57
C SER A 15 7.52 7.30 -15.67
N GLY A 16 7.54 8.09 -14.60
CA GLY A 16 6.77 9.33 -14.47
C GLY A 16 5.27 9.10 -14.28
N ASN A 17 4.82 7.85 -14.13
CA ASN A 17 3.42 7.51 -13.97
C ASN A 17 2.91 7.86 -12.57
N MET A 18 1.78 8.57 -12.52
CA MET A 18 1.24 9.10 -11.28
C MET A 18 0.67 8.01 -10.35
N HIS A 19 0.19 6.89 -10.89
CA HIS A 19 -0.34 5.79 -10.10
C HIS A 19 0.73 5.21 -9.14
N GLY A 20 2.02 5.30 -9.45
CA GLY A 20 3.11 4.91 -8.54
C GLY A 20 3.52 6.00 -7.53
N MET A 21 2.71 7.08 -7.35
CA MET A 21 3.07 8.21 -6.49
C MET A 21 2.06 8.55 -5.37
N PRO A 22 0.89 7.89 -5.23
CA PRO A 22 -0.15 8.34 -4.30
C PRO A 22 0.36 8.49 -2.86
N LEU A 23 1.09 7.51 -2.35
CA LEU A 23 1.65 7.59 -1.00
C LEU A 23 2.80 8.59 -0.88
N GLY A 24 3.59 8.75 -1.94
CA GLY A 24 4.61 9.81 -2.01
C GLY A 24 3.99 11.20 -1.89
N ILE A 25 2.84 11.43 -2.53
CA ILE A 25 2.08 12.68 -2.44
C ILE A 25 1.47 12.85 -1.04
N LEU A 26 0.80 11.82 -0.50
CA LEU A 26 0.21 11.85 0.84
C LEU A 26 1.23 12.08 1.95
N MET A 27 2.44 11.60 1.77
CA MET A 27 3.54 11.79 2.73
C MET A 27 4.31 13.10 2.50
N HIS A 28 3.95 13.87 1.48
CA HIS A 28 4.65 15.09 1.07
C HIS A 28 6.16 14.85 0.84
N LEU A 29 6.53 13.73 0.20
CA LEU A 29 7.93 13.45 -0.17
C LEU A 29 8.42 14.38 -1.28
N TYR A 30 7.51 14.99 -1.99
CA TYR A 30 7.69 16.11 -2.88
C TYR A 30 6.63 17.16 -2.56
N ASP A 31 6.94 18.44 -2.68
CA ASP A 31 5.97 19.50 -2.35
C ASP A 31 4.74 19.40 -3.28
N PRO A 32 3.56 19.09 -2.75
CA PRO A 32 2.35 18.96 -3.56
C PRO A 32 1.99 20.23 -4.33
N ALA A 33 2.40 21.41 -3.85
CA ALA A 33 2.18 22.67 -4.54
C ALA A 33 2.88 22.73 -5.92
N ASN A 34 3.88 21.90 -6.14
CA ASN A 34 4.61 21.79 -7.41
C ASN A 34 4.08 20.67 -8.31
N ILE A 35 2.99 19.99 -7.92
CA ILE A 35 2.36 18.95 -8.73
C ILE A 35 1.04 19.51 -9.28
N PRO A 36 0.92 19.72 -10.61
CA PRO A 36 -0.29 20.29 -11.18
C PRO A 36 -1.56 19.50 -10.80
N GLY A 37 -2.55 20.19 -10.25
CA GLY A 37 -3.81 19.60 -9.78
C GLY A 37 -3.79 19.08 -8.34
N PHE A 38 -2.63 19.12 -7.65
CA PHE A 38 -2.49 18.69 -6.26
C PHE A 38 -2.13 19.83 -5.30
N GLU A 39 -2.22 21.08 -5.73
CA GLU A 39 -1.86 22.26 -4.95
C GLU A 39 -2.64 22.36 -3.63
N TRP A 40 -3.87 21.85 -3.61
CA TRP A 40 -4.73 21.79 -2.43
C TRP A 40 -4.21 20.86 -1.34
N MET A 41 -3.40 19.86 -1.70
CA MET A 41 -2.82 18.88 -0.77
C MET A 41 -1.85 19.51 0.23
N LYS A 42 -1.29 20.71 -0.07
CA LYS A 42 -0.38 21.42 0.85
C LYS A 42 -1.00 21.69 2.22
N ASP A 43 -2.34 21.84 2.27
CA ASP A 43 -3.10 22.14 3.47
C ASP A 43 -3.62 20.86 4.18
N VAL A 44 -3.39 19.68 3.59
CA VAL A 44 -3.78 18.38 4.15
C VAL A 44 -2.65 17.87 5.06
N PRO A 45 -2.98 17.38 6.27
CA PRO A 45 -1.97 16.76 7.13
C PRO A 45 -1.30 15.58 6.42
N LYS A 46 0.02 15.59 6.38
CA LYS A 46 0.79 14.52 5.76
C LYS A 46 0.68 13.21 6.52
N LEU A 47 0.60 12.10 5.77
CA LEU A 47 0.73 10.76 6.31
C LEU A 47 2.15 10.55 6.83
N LYS A 48 2.26 9.98 8.03
CA LYS A 48 3.57 9.69 8.63
C LYS A 48 3.96 8.23 8.44
N PRO A 49 5.27 7.92 8.37
CA PRO A 49 5.76 6.55 8.20
C PRO A 49 5.16 5.53 9.18
N GLU A 50 5.04 5.91 10.45
CA GLU A 50 4.47 5.06 11.50
C GLU A 50 2.96 4.83 11.40
N GLN A 51 2.29 5.51 10.48
CA GLN A 51 0.86 5.34 10.20
C GLN A 51 0.60 4.38 9.04
N LEU A 52 1.67 3.93 8.36
CA LEU A 52 1.59 3.09 7.17
C LEU A 52 2.05 1.67 7.46
N SER A 53 1.34 0.70 6.90
CA SER A 53 1.77 -0.70 6.85
C SER A 53 1.46 -1.28 5.47
N TYR A 54 2.41 -2.02 4.92
CA TYR A 54 2.26 -2.73 3.66
C TYR A 54 2.02 -4.22 3.85
N ILE A 55 1.15 -4.79 3.02
CA ILE A 55 0.91 -6.23 2.89
C ILE A 55 0.96 -6.59 1.41
N GLY A 56 1.82 -7.52 1.02
CA GLY A 56 1.87 -8.08 -0.33
C GLY A 56 2.96 -7.53 -1.25
N LEU A 57 3.81 -6.60 -0.77
CA LEU A 57 4.85 -5.98 -1.61
C LEU A 57 5.76 -7.04 -2.26
N ARG A 58 6.02 -6.87 -3.57
CA ARG A 58 6.89 -7.76 -4.33
C ARG A 58 7.55 -7.15 -5.56
N ASP A 59 7.06 -5.97 -6.00
CA ASP A 59 7.67 -5.18 -7.06
C ASP A 59 7.82 -3.73 -6.56
N VAL A 60 9.02 -3.37 -6.13
CA VAL A 60 9.31 -2.11 -5.46
C VAL A 60 10.59 -1.51 -6.01
N ASP A 61 10.54 -0.27 -6.45
CA ASP A 61 11.69 0.47 -6.93
C ASP A 61 12.77 0.65 -5.84
N GLN A 62 14.03 0.69 -6.24
CA GLN A 62 15.14 0.79 -5.29
C GLN A 62 15.05 2.05 -4.40
N GLY A 63 14.56 3.16 -4.94
CA GLY A 63 14.34 4.41 -4.20
C GLY A 63 13.29 4.24 -3.10
N GLU A 64 12.18 3.61 -3.43
CA GLU A 64 11.09 3.29 -2.50
C GLU A 64 11.55 2.31 -1.42
N ALA A 65 12.24 1.24 -1.80
CA ALA A 65 12.79 0.25 -0.86
C ALA A 65 13.77 0.88 0.15
N ASN A 66 14.57 1.84 -0.29
CA ASN A 66 15.47 2.59 0.59
C ASN A 66 14.66 3.45 1.57
N PHE A 67 13.66 4.19 1.09
CA PHE A 67 12.79 5.03 1.92
C PHE A 67 12.06 4.21 2.98
N VAL A 68 11.43 3.10 2.56
CA VAL A 68 10.73 2.17 3.47
C VAL A 68 11.65 1.70 4.61
N ARG A 69 12.89 1.36 4.27
CA ARG A 69 13.89 0.87 5.23
C ARG A 69 14.38 1.97 6.17
N GLU A 70 14.72 3.14 5.63
CA GLU A 70 15.25 4.28 6.39
C GLU A 70 14.23 4.81 7.41
N HIS A 71 12.94 4.75 7.06
CA HIS A 71 11.85 5.24 7.92
C HIS A 71 11.16 4.15 8.72
N ASN A 72 11.67 2.91 8.66
CA ASN A 72 11.13 1.75 9.38
C ASN A 72 9.62 1.55 9.14
N ILE A 73 9.14 1.77 7.91
CA ILE A 73 7.74 1.53 7.57
C ILE A 73 7.46 0.03 7.71
N GLN A 74 6.40 -0.29 8.43
CA GLN A 74 6.02 -1.68 8.63
C GLN A 74 5.65 -2.34 7.30
N THR A 75 6.42 -3.34 6.88
CA THR A 75 6.29 -3.94 5.56
C THR A 75 6.28 -5.45 5.63
N PHE A 76 5.26 -6.03 5.01
CA PHE A 76 5.13 -7.47 4.83
C PHE A 76 5.08 -7.80 3.34
N THR A 77 6.19 -8.31 2.82
CA THR A 77 6.30 -8.84 1.46
C THR A 77 5.65 -10.22 1.37
N MET A 78 5.50 -10.74 0.15
CA MET A 78 5.02 -12.11 -0.04
C MET A 78 5.88 -13.15 0.70
N HIS A 79 7.22 -12.93 0.79
CA HIS A 79 8.09 -13.78 1.61
C HIS A 79 7.68 -13.84 3.09
N HIS A 80 7.21 -12.72 3.66
CA HIS A 80 6.72 -12.72 5.04
C HIS A 80 5.39 -13.46 5.18
N ILE A 81 4.57 -13.46 4.13
CA ILE A 81 3.31 -14.22 4.10
C ILE A 81 3.60 -15.72 4.06
N ASP A 82 4.58 -16.15 3.25
CA ASP A 82 5.06 -17.54 3.25
C ASP A 82 5.57 -17.97 4.63
N LEU A 83 6.27 -17.07 5.33
CA LEU A 83 6.89 -17.39 6.61
C LEU A 83 5.89 -17.42 7.79
N TYR A 84 4.95 -16.48 7.83
CA TYR A 84 4.06 -16.28 8.98
C TYR A 84 2.59 -16.64 8.72
N GLY A 85 2.26 -16.91 7.46
CA GLY A 85 0.88 -16.97 6.99
C GLY A 85 0.19 -15.60 7.02
N ILE A 86 -0.88 -15.45 6.23
CA ILE A 86 -1.61 -14.17 6.16
C ILE A 86 -2.18 -13.74 7.52
N GLY A 87 -2.69 -14.67 8.31
CA GLY A 87 -3.22 -14.38 9.64
C GLY A 87 -2.15 -13.84 10.60
N GLY A 88 -0.94 -14.40 10.54
CA GLY A 88 0.19 -13.90 11.33
C GLY A 88 0.62 -12.48 10.91
N VAL A 89 0.62 -12.20 9.62
CA VAL A 89 0.91 -10.87 9.07
C VAL A 89 -0.14 -9.85 9.51
N VAL A 90 -1.42 -10.14 9.30
CA VAL A 90 -2.53 -9.24 9.68
C VAL A 90 -2.51 -8.96 11.18
N ASN A 91 -2.31 -9.96 12.03
CA ASN A 91 -2.19 -9.76 13.47
C ASN A 91 -1.05 -8.80 13.85
N LYS A 92 0.09 -8.86 13.15
CA LYS A 92 1.21 -7.93 13.37
C LYS A 92 0.85 -6.49 12.95
N VAL A 93 0.16 -6.32 11.82
CA VAL A 93 -0.33 -5.03 11.33
C VAL A 93 -1.33 -4.43 12.33
N LEU A 94 -2.34 -5.19 12.71
CA LEU A 94 -3.37 -4.72 13.63
C LEU A 94 -2.79 -4.39 15.02
N LYS A 95 -1.84 -5.18 15.51
CA LYS A 95 -1.13 -4.88 16.76
C LYS A 95 -0.33 -3.58 16.68
N HIS A 96 0.30 -3.29 15.54
CA HIS A 96 1.04 -2.03 15.34
C HIS A 96 0.12 -0.81 15.36
N HIS A 97 -1.04 -0.91 14.72
CA HIS A 97 -1.99 0.19 14.66
C HIS A 97 -2.84 0.33 15.93
N GLY A 98 -3.06 -0.76 16.69
CA GLY A 98 -3.89 -0.76 17.88
C GLY A 98 -5.33 -0.30 17.60
N ASP A 99 -5.89 0.52 18.47
CA ASP A 99 -7.28 1.00 18.37
C ASP A 99 -7.44 2.27 17.50
N ARG A 100 -6.40 2.64 16.74
CA ARG A 100 -6.47 3.81 15.85
C ARG A 100 -7.48 3.58 14.72
N PRO A 101 -8.16 4.65 14.25
CA PRO A 101 -8.97 4.56 13.04
C PRO A 101 -8.13 4.06 11.86
N LEU A 102 -8.66 3.12 11.10
CA LEU A 102 -7.99 2.52 9.95
C LEU A 102 -8.64 2.98 8.65
N HIS A 103 -7.81 3.25 7.66
CA HIS A 103 -8.15 3.27 6.25
C HIS A 103 -7.46 2.10 5.57
N MET A 104 -8.17 1.35 4.75
CA MET A 104 -7.61 0.25 3.98
C MET A 104 -7.61 0.63 2.50
N SER A 105 -6.43 0.84 1.92
CA SER A 105 -6.29 0.87 0.48
C SER A 105 -6.03 -0.54 -0.03
N TYR A 106 -6.90 -1.00 -0.91
CA TYR A 106 -6.87 -2.33 -1.52
C TYR A 106 -6.54 -2.15 -3.00
N ASP A 107 -5.24 -2.25 -3.33
CA ASP A 107 -4.85 -2.40 -4.71
C ASP A 107 -5.17 -3.81 -5.18
N ILE A 108 -5.87 -3.93 -6.30
CA ILE A 108 -6.29 -5.23 -6.82
C ILE A 108 -5.10 -6.07 -7.27
N ASP A 109 -3.99 -5.44 -7.65
CA ASP A 109 -2.77 -6.12 -8.07
C ASP A 109 -1.99 -6.77 -6.90
N ALA A 110 -2.36 -6.48 -5.63
CA ALA A 110 -1.88 -7.27 -4.49
C ALA A 110 -2.24 -8.75 -4.63
N VAL A 111 -3.38 -9.04 -5.28
CA VAL A 111 -3.85 -10.38 -5.59
C VAL A 111 -3.08 -10.95 -6.78
N ASP A 112 -2.88 -12.27 -6.80
CA ASP A 112 -2.20 -12.92 -7.92
C ASP A 112 -3.01 -12.73 -9.22
N PRO A 113 -2.36 -12.46 -10.36
CA PRO A 113 -3.05 -12.25 -11.63
C PRO A 113 -3.80 -13.48 -12.16
N VAL A 114 -3.58 -14.65 -11.60
CA VAL A 114 -4.42 -15.84 -11.88
C VAL A 114 -5.84 -15.64 -11.34
N GLU A 115 -5.97 -14.92 -10.22
CA GLU A 115 -7.25 -14.61 -9.56
C GLU A 115 -7.82 -13.26 -10.01
N ALA A 116 -6.95 -12.25 -10.18
CA ALA A 116 -7.31 -10.87 -10.53
C ALA A 116 -6.49 -10.36 -11.73
N PRO A 117 -6.81 -10.79 -12.96
CA PRO A 117 -6.02 -10.45 -14.15
C PRO A 117 -6.24 -9.02 -14.65
N SER A 118 -7.33 -8.36 -14.24
CA SER A 118 -7.76 -7.06 -14.77
C SER A 118 -7.16 -5.90 -13.96
N THR A 119 -5.86 -5.69 -14.14
CA THR A 119 -5.11 -4.55 -13.58
C THR A 119 -4.07 -4.03 -14.58
N GLY A 120 -3.59 -2.80 -14.38
CA GLY A 120 -2.61 -2.15 -15.25
C GLY A 120 -1.18 -2.68 -15.07
N THR A 121 -0.79 -3.01 -13.85
CA THR A 121 0.58 -3.38 -13.46
C THR A 121 0.62 -4.79 -12.86
N VAL A 122 0.56 -5.78 -13.73
CA VAL A 122 0.45 -7.20 -13.35
C VAL A 122 1.77 -7.73 -12.77
N VAL A 123 1.77 -8.21 -11.53
CA VAL A 123 2.91 -8.86 -10.88
C VAL A 123 2.53 -10.24 -10.35
N ARG A 124 3.23 -11.29 -10.79
CA ARG A 124 2.99 -12.67 -10.34
C ARG A 124 3.48 -12.92 -8.92
N GLY A 125 2.95 -13.97 -8.28
CA GLY A 125 3.30 -14.36 -6.92
C GLY A 125 2.57 -13.54 -5.86
N GLY A 126 1.35 -13.10 -6.16
CA GLY A 126 0.49 -12.33 -5.28
C GLY A 126 -0.30 -13.15 -4.28
N LEU A 127 -1.18 -12.46 -3.56
CA LEU A 127 -2.11 -13.08 -2.62
C LEU A 127 -3.11 -13.98 -3.37
N THR A 128 -3.46 -15.09 -2.76
CA THR A 128 -4.62 -15.86 -3.18
C THR A 128 -5.91 -15.10 -2.86
N PHE A 129 -6.99 -15.46 -3.52
CA PHE A 129 -8.33 -14.93 -3.24
C PHE A 129 -8.68 -15.03 -1.74
N ARG A 130 -8.41 -16.18 -1.11
CA ARG A 130 -8.68 -16.39 0.32
C ARG A 130 -7.87 -15.49 1.23
N GLU A 131 -6.60 -15.29 0.94
CA GLU A 131 -5.71 -14.43 1.74
C GLU A 131 -6.15 -12.98 1.65
N ALA A 132 -6.47 -12.51 0.46
CA ALA A 132 -6.92 -11.15 0.22
C ALA A 132 -8.26 -10.86 0.94
N HIS A 133 -9.22 -11.79 0.86
CA HIS A 133 -10.48 -11.69 1.60
C HIS A 133 -10.26 -11.69 3.11
N TYR A 134 -9.39 -12.57 3.62
CA TYR A 134 -9.07 -12.62 5.04
C TYR A 134 -8.53 -11.28 5.56
N VAL A 135 -7.70 -10.58 4.78
CA VAL A 135 -7.22 -9.25 5.18
C VAL A 135 -8.39 -8.28 5.37
N ALA A 136 -9.29 -8.23 4.38
CA ALA A 136 -10.44 -7.31 4.42
C ALA A 136 -11.39 -7.62 5.60
N GLU A 137 -11.71 -8.90 5.80
CA GLU A 137 -12.54 -9.37 6.92
C GLU A 137 -11.90 -9.04 8.26
N ALA A 138 -10.64 -9.40 8.47
CA ALA A 138 -9.95 -9.19 9.73
C ALA A 138 -9.80 -7.70 10.09
N VAL A 139 -9.56 -6.83 9.11
CA VAL A 139 -9.53 -5.37 9.32
C VAL A 139 -10.92 -4.85 9.67
N SER A 140 -11.97 -5.33 8.99
CA SER A 140 -13.36 -4.97 9.28
C SER A 140 -13.78 -5.39 10.70
N ASP A 141 -13.42 -6.59 11.11
CA ASP A 141 -13.78 -7.17 12.42
C ASP A 141 -13.20 -6.41 13.61
N THR A 142 -12.18 -5.58 13.40
CA THR A 142 -11.65 -4.70 14.46
C THR A 142 -12.66 -3.64 14.92
N GLY A 143 -13.65 -3.29 14.08
CA GLY A 143 -14.53 -2.13 14.29
C GLY A 143 -13.85 -0.77 14.09
N ASN A 144 -12.56 -0.75 13.79
CA ASN A 144 -11.76 0.47 13.61
C ASN A 144 -11.66 0.93 12.14
N LEU A 145 -12.08 0.10 11.18
CA LEU A 145 -12.12 0.47 9.76
C LEU A 145 -13.12 1.60 9.53
N LYS A 146 -12.64 2.75 9.06
CA LYS A 146 -13.44 3.95 8.80
C LYS A 146 -13.70 4.19 7.32
N SER A 147 -12.76 3.77 6.48
CA SER A 147 -12.88 3.88 5.03
C SER A 147 -12.04 2.82 4.34
N MET A 148 -12.43 2.51 3.11
CA MET A 148 -11.70 1.59 2.25
C MET A 148 -11.85 2.08 0.81
N ASP A 149 -10.82 1.93 0.02
CA ASP A 149 -10.89 2.01 -1.43
C ASP A 149 -10.43 0.70 -2.08
N ILE A 150 -10.84 0.49 -3.31
CA ILE A 150 -10.32 -0.56 -4.19
C ILE A 150 -9.83 0.16 -5.44
N VAL A 151 -8.54 0.03 -5.72
CA VAL A 151 -7.88 0.78 -6.78
C VAL A 151 -7.25 -0.14 -7.82
N GLU A 152 -6.77 0.45 -8.90
CA GLU A 152 -6.10 -0.21 -10.04
C GLU A 152 -6.94 -1.31 -10.73
N VAL A 153 -8.25 -1.31 -10.55
CA VAL A 153 -9.17 -2.18 -11.30
C VAL A 153 -9.28 -1.65 -12.72
N ASN A 154 -8.86 -2.46 -13.68
CA ASN A 154 -8.93 -2.15 -15.10
C ASN A 154 -10.01 -3.04 -15.75
N PRO A 155 -11.20 -2.49 -16.09
CA PRO A 155 -12.32 -3.25 -16.64
C PRO A 155 -12.04 -3.80 -18.03
#